data_0ab5865b5844946d9a6f3a961c44c361
#
_entry.id   0ab5865b5844946d9a6f3a961c44c361
#
_cell.length_a   1.000
_cell.length_b   1.000
_cell.length_c   1.000
_cell.angle_alpha   90.00
_cell.angle_beta   90.00
_cell.angle_gamma   90.00
#
_symmetry.space_group_name_H-M   'P 1'
#
loop_
_entity.id
_entity.type
_entity.pdbx_description
1 polymer ?
#
loop_
_entity_poly.entity_id
_entity_poly.type
_entity_poly.pdbx_seq_one_letter_code
_entity_poly.pdbx_strand_id
1 'polypeptide(L)'
;QKNMGAAMPAGGFWRISPESYEKAVEWQKLYGGKVKDGDPVVYGRDWYYDGVNKYGYRLYDGAKAMIREWAPSQSHNLSISGTSGKTSYNVGLGYLRQSGMSRTAQHDDFTRYNSSISVTSNLNKFLSIRASSIFSDRNKRYPGVGTTVADPWLYLYRWSPLFPIGVKENGNDLREAAYELRAANTDNLRNRYFNVNLGATVNITKNWDVKFDYTYDQRTQEKNSSNPQFRGGQMWYSPTEWFGEDGSRVYVNEAGQIVDPSADGSMPGYCFPVQD
;
A
#
# COMPACT_ATOMS: atom_id res chain seq x y z
N GLN A 1 0.38 -26.09 -0.76
CA GLN A 1 0.20 -25.65 0.64
C GLN A 1 0.90 -26.55 1.65
N LYS A 2 0.93 -27.88 1.45
CA LYS A 2 1.65 -28.82 2.34
C LYS A 2 3.12 -28.47 2.58
N ASN A 3 3.77 -27.74 1.67
CA ASN A 3 5.20 -27.39 1.75
C ASN A 3 5.47 -25.93 2.14
N MET A 4 4.47 -25.07 2.27
CA MET A 4 4.68 -23.65 2.51
C MET A 4 4.94 -23.31 3.99
N GLY A 5 4.57 -24.15 4.93
CA GLY A 5 4.72 -23.88 6.37
C GLY A 5 6.16 -23.86 6.89
N ALA A 6 7.10 -24.42 6.16
CA ALA A 6 8.48 -24.56 6.63
C ALA A 6 9.41 -23.38 6.31
N ALA A 7 9.00 -22.43 5.48
CA ALA A 7 9.91 -21.45 4.87
C ALA A 7 9.71 -19.99 5.30
N MET A 8 8.88 -19.71 6.31
CA MET A 8 8.54 -18.32 6.68
C MET A 8 9.42 -17.83 7.84
N PRO A 9 10.36 -16.88 7.59
CA PRO A 9 11.25 -16.40 8.66
C PRO A 9 10.52 -15.72 9.82
N ALA A 10 9.41 -15.04 9.54
CA ALA A 10 8.59 -14.36 10.53
C ALA A 10 7.53 -15.27 11.17
N GLY A 11 7.38 -16.48 10.67
CA GLY A 11 6.33 -17.42 11.09
C GLY A 11 6.89 -18.70 11.69
N GLY A 12 8.07 -18.67 12.29
CA GLY A 12 8.69 -19.88 12.85
C GLY A 12 7.79 -20.69 13.77
N PHE A 13 6.75 -20.06 14.30
CA PHE A 13 5.75 -20.68 15.15
C PHE A 13 4.45 -21.10 14.43
N TRP A 14 4.28 -20.75 13.14
CA TRP A 14 3.14 -21.21 12.37
C TRP A 14 3.50 -22.49 11.62
N ARG A 15 2.75 -23.54 11.86
CA ARG A 15 3.00 -24.87 11.31
C ARG A 15 1.82 -25.37 10.50
N ILE A 16 2.12 -26.23 9.53
CA ILE A 16 1.13 -27.05 8.82
C ILE A 16 1.56 -28.50 9.04
N SER A 17 0.80 -29.19 9.87
CA SER A 17 0.89 -30.65 10.03
C SER A 17 -0.19 -31.34 9.20
N PRO A 18 -0.11 -32.67 8.98
CA PRO A 18 -1.22 -33.43 8.41
C PRO A 18 -2.55 -33.18 9.11
N GLU A 19 -2.52 -33.18 10.44
CA GLU A 19 -3.71 -32.97 11.28
C GLU A 19 -4.28 -31.55 11.12
N SER A 20 -3.44 -30.50 11.12
CA SER A 20 -3.90 -29.14 10.92
C SER A 20 -4.46 -28.92 9.51
N TYR A 21 -3.95 -29.67 8.51
CA TYR A 21 -4.49 -29.66 7.17
C TYR A 21 -5.90 -30.29 7.13
N GLU A 22 -6.07 -31.44 7.79
CA GLU A 22 -7.36 -32.11 7.91
C GLU A 22 -8.38 -31.21 8.63
N LYS A 23 -7.97 -30.55 9.71
CA LYS A 23 -8.79 -29.54 10.41
C LYS A 23 -9.14 -28.34 9.54
N ALA A 24 -8.25 -27.88 8.68
CA ALA A 24 -8.56 -26.81 7.73
C ALA A 24 -9.59 -27.25 6.66
N VAL A 25 -9.51 -28.49 6.22
CA VAL A 25 -10.51 -29.09 5.31
C VAL A 25 -11.86 -29.25 6.02
N GLU A 26 -11.88 -29.67 7.29
CA GLU A 26 -13.06 -29.77 8.11
C GLU A 26 -13.68 -28.39 8.37
N TRP A 27 -12.86 -27.40 8.72
CA TRP A 27 -13.26 -26.00 8.86
C TRP A 27 -14.01 -25.51 7.60
N GLN A 28 -13.44 -25.79 6.44
CA GLN A 28 -14.05 -25.39 5.17
C GLN A 28 -15.43 -26.06 4.95
N LYS A 29 -15.61 -27.29 5.39
CA LYS A 29 -16.91 -27.99 5.31
C LYS A 29 -17.95 -27.42 6.29
N LEU A 30 -17.52 -27.10 7.52
CA LEU A 30 -18.43 -26.64 8.58
C LEU A 30 -18.79 -25.17 8.46
N TYR A 31 -17.81 -24.33 8.13
CA TYR A 31 -17.89 -22.88 8.20
C TYR A 31 -17.71 -22.17 6.86
N GLY A 32 -17.26 -22.84 5.82
CA GLY A 32 -17.09 -22.28 4.48
C GLY A 32 -18.39 -21.68 3.96
N GLY A 33 -18.33 -20.39 3.59
CA GLY A 33 -19.51 -19.62 3.16
C GLY A 33 -20.41 -19.10 4.29
N LYS A 34 -20.27 -19.60 5.53
CA LYS A 34 -20.98 -19.10 6.72
C LYS A 34 -20.18 -18.02 7.43
N VAL A 35 -18.90 -18.25 7.63
CA VAL A 35 -17.96 -17.27 8.21
C VAL A 35 -17.43 -16.40 7.06
N LYS A 36 -17.62 -15.08 7.20
CA LYS A 36 -17.25 -14.09 6.18
C LYS A 36 -15.87 -13.48 6.47
N ASP A 37 -15.26 -12.88 5.46
CA ASP A 37 -13.90 -12.27 5.58
C ASP A 37 -13.77 -11.24 6.72
N GLY A 38 -14.86 -10.53 7.07
CA GLY A 38 -14.88 -9.54 8.17
C GLY A 38 -15.22 -10.10 9.55
N ASP A 39 -15.58 -11.38 9.66
CA ASP A 39 -15.94 -11.96 10.95
C ASP A 39 -14.70 -12.17 11.82
N PRO A 40 -14.83 -12.03 13.15
CA PRO A 40 -13.71 -12.18 14.08
C PRO A 40 -12.96 -13.50 13.93
N VAL A 41 -11.67 -13.43 14.14
CA VAL A 41 -10.78 -14.60 14.24
C VAL A 41 -10.89 -15.17 15.64
N VAL A 42 -11.35 -16.42 15.73
CA VAL A 42 -11.73 -17.07 16.99
C VAL A 42 -10.77 -18.21 17.30
N TYR A 43 -10.19 -18.21 18.49
CA TYR A 43 -9.33 -19.27 19.00
C TYR A 43 -10.15 -20.57 19.16
N GLY A 44 -9.53 -21.70 18.84
CA GLY A 44 -10.20 -23.02 18.81
C GLY A 44 -10.85 -23.29 17.45
N ARG A 45 -11.66 -22.37 16.95
CA ARG A 45 -12.33 -22.48 15.64
C ARG A 45 -11.42 -22.20 14.45
N ASP A 46 -10.71 -21.06 14.46
CA ASP A 46 -9.96 -20.54 13.30
C ASP A 46 -8.47 -20.81 13.40
N TRP A 47 -7.97 -20.96 14.62
CA TRP A 47 -6.57 -21.25 14.92
C TRP A 47 -6.41 -21.91 16.29
N TYR A 48 -5.27 -22.56 16.48
CA TYR A 48 -4.91 -23.27 17.71
C TYR A 48 -3.43 -23.06 18.05
N TYR A 49 -3.10 -23.16 19.35
CA TYR A 49 -1.75 -23.08 19.87
C TYR A 49 -1.50 -24.25 20.83
N ASP A 50 -0.46 -25.04 20.55
CA ASP A 50 -0.09 -26.22 21.35
C ASP A 50 0.90 -25.94 22.49
N GLY A 51 1.19 -24.65 22.78
CA GLY A 51 2.21 -24.19 23.72
C GLY A 51 3.55 -23.88 23.05
N VAL A 52 3.77 -24.32 21.82
CA VAL A 52 5.00 -24.10 21.02
C VAL A 52 4.69 -23.54 19.65
N ASN A 53 3.76 -24.16 18.93
CA ASN A 53 3.43 -23.83 17.54
C ASN A 53 1.99 -23.34 17.41
N LYS A 54 1.77 -22.47 16.44
CA LYS A 54 0.45 -22.02 16.02
C LYS A 54 0.02 -22.79 14.77
N TYR A 55 -1.24 -23.15 14.69
CA TYR A 55 -1.88 -23.84 13.56
C TYR A 55 -3.08 -23.04 13.11
N GLY A 56 -3.14 -22.68 11.84
CA GLY A 56 -4.30 -22.03 11.25
C GLY A 56 -5.24 -23.06 10.61
N TYR A 57 -6.52 -22.85 10.78
CA TYR A 57 -7.57 -23.70 10.21
C TYR A 57 -8.43 -22.94 9.19
N ARG A 58 -8.70 -21.66 9.44
CA ARG A 58 -9.45 -20.81 8.52
C ARG A 58 -8.57 -20.33 7.37
N LEU A 59 -9.15 -20.31 6.16
CA LEU A 59 -8.49 -19.76 4.97
C LEU A 59 -8.79 -18.27 4.83
N TYR A 60 -7.75 -17.49 4.54
CA TYR A 60 -7.80 -16.06 4.31
C TYR A 60 -7.24 -15.71 2.93
N ASP A 61 -7.85 -14.76 2.26
CA ASP A 61 -7.35 -14.20 1.00
C ASP A 61 -6.60 -12.89 1.26
N GLY A 62 -5.29 -12.99 1.47
CA GLY A 62 -4.42 -11.84 1.71
C GLY A 62 -4.38 -10.87 0.53
N ALA A 63 -4.45 -11.37 -0.69
CA ALA A 63 -4.47 -10.53 -1.88
C ALA A 63 -5.76 -9.68 -1.93
N LYS A 64 -6.91 -10.30 -1.72
CA LYS A 64 -8.20 -9.61 -1.66
C LYS A 64 -8.27 -8.61 -0.50
N ALA A 65 -7.64 -8.92 0.64
CA ALA A 65 -7.58 -8.00 1.79
C ALA A 65 -6.76 -6.74 1.50
N MET A 66 -5.65 -6.86 0.77
CA MET A 66 -4.68 -5.79 0.57
C MET A 66 -4.83 -5.03 -0.74
N ILE A 67 -5.29 -5.68 -1.80
CA ILE A 67 -5.28 -5.15 -3.16
C ILE A 67 -6.69 -4.91 -3.68
N ARG A 68 -6.86 -3.80 -4.40
CA ARG A 68 -8.08 -3.51 -5.17
C ARG A 68 -8.09 -4.35 -6.44
N GLU A 69 -9.27 -4.74 -6.89
CA GLU A 69 -9.46 -5.43 -8.17
C GLU A 69 -9.10 -4.53 -9.37
N TRP A 70 -9.27 -3.22 -9.20
CA TRP A 70 -8.95 -2.23 -10.22
C TRP A 70 -8.56 -0.89 -9.60
N ALA A 71 -7.69 -0.14 -10.28
CA ALA A 71 -7.24 1.19 -9.89
C ALA A 71 -7.45 2.16 -11.06
N PRO A 72 -8.35 3.16 -10.91
CA PRO A 72 -8.65 4.09 -11.99
C PRO A 72 -7.47 5.01 -12.29
N SER A 73 -7.30 5.30 -13.57
CA SER A 73 -6.39 6.33 -14.07
C SER A 73 -7.13 7.24 -15.04
N GLN A 74 -6.85 8.54 -14.95
CA GLN A 74 -7.38 9.52 -15.88
C GLN A 74 -6.28 10.46 -16.35
N SER A 75 -6.30 10.81 -17.64
CA SER A 75 -5.36 11.73 -18.23
C SER A 75 -6.10 12.71 -19.12
N HIS A 76 -5.78 13.99 -18.98
CA HIS A 76 -6.32 15.06 -19.81
C HIS A 76 -5.17 15.87 -20.37
N ASN A 77 -5.18 16.09 -21.66
CA ASN A 77 -4.18 16.89 -22.35
C ASN A 77 -4.86 17.92 -23.25
N LEU A 78 -4.39 19.15 -23.18
CA LEU A 78 -4.82 20.24 -24.04
C LEU A 78 -3.58 20.82 -24.73
N SER A 79 -3.66 21.03 -26.04
CA SER A 79 -2.61 21.69 -26.79
C SER A 79 -3.24 22.75 -27.69
N ILE A 80 -2.66 23.95 -27.64
CA ILE A 80 -3.06 25.07 -28.44
C ILE A 80 -1.81 25.60 -29.16
N SER A 81 -1.86 25.66 -30.48
CA SER A 81 -0.77 26.22 -31.29
C SER A 81 -1.30 27.17 -32.35
N GLY A 82 -0.47 28.11 -32.70
CA GLY A 82 -0.87 29.07 -33.72
C GLY A 82 0.29 29.91 -34.20
N THR A 83 0.04 30.68 -35.25
CA THR A 83 0.96 31.66 -35.82
C THR A 83 0.23 32.96 -36.05
N SER A 84 0.79 34.06 -35.59
CA SER A 84 0.30 35.41 -35.82
C SER A 84 1.47 36.26 -36.34
N GLY A 85 1.38 36.65 -37.62
CA GLY A 85 2.44 37.39 -38.30
C GLY A 85 3.75 36.56 -38.34
N LYS A 86 4.76 37.06 -37.64
CA LYS A 86 6.09 36.45 -37.56
C LYS A 86 6.31 35.60 -36.30
N THR A 87 5.28 35.45 -35.46
CA THR A 87 5.35 34.79 -34.18
C THR A 87 4.54 33.50 -34.19
N SER A 88 5.17 32.38 -33.87
CA SER A 88 4.53 31.10 -33.67
C SER A 88 4.54 30.77 -32.18
N TYR A 89 3.48 30.15 -31.69
CA TYR A 89 3.38 29.74 -30.30
C TYR A 89 2.78 28.33 -30.17
N ASN A 90 3.15 27.66 -29.10
CA ASN A 90 2.58 26.40 -28.68
C ASN A 90 2.41 26.42 -27.16
N VAL A 91 1.24 26.04 -26.68
CA VAL A 91 0.91 25.89 -25.25
C VAL A 91 0.37 24.50 -25.03
N GLY A 92 0.94 23.75 -24.11
CA GLY A 92 0.50 22.44 -23.70
C GLY A 92 0.13 22.43 -22.21
N LEU A 93 -0.98 21.80 -21.86
CA LEU A 93 -1.40 21.53 -20.49
C LEU A 93 -1.68 20.04 -20.37
N GLY A 94 -1.23 19.44 -19.28
CA GLY A 94 -1.45 18.03 -18.99
C GLY A 94 -1.80 17.80 -17.54
N TYR A 95 -2.76 16.92 -17.33
CA TYR A 95 -3.16 16.41 -16.02
C TYR A 95 -3.20 14.90 -16.07
N LEU A 96 -2.61 14.28 -15.04
CA LEU A 96 -2.68 12.84 -14.85
C LEU A 96 -3.01 12.57 -13.37
N ARG A 97 -3.98 11.72 -13.13
CA ARG A 97 -4.24 11.13 -11.81
C ARG A 97 -4.34 9.62 -11.93
N GLN A 98 -3.64 8.92 -11.06
CA GLN A 98 -3.66 7.46 -10.96
C GLN A 98 -3.91 7.08 -9.51
N SER A 99 -4.88 6.21 -9.27
CA SER A 99 -5.05 5.57 -7.96
C SER A 99 -4.08 4.41 -7.85
N GLY A 100 -3.55 4.17 -6.65
CA GLY A 100 -2.75 2.99 -6.36
C GLY A 100 -3.61 1.75 -6.13
N MET A 101 -2.94 0.62 -5.97
CA MET A 101 -3.57 -0.70 -5.82
C MET A 101 -3.92 -1.03 -4.38
N SER A 102 -3.47 -0.28 -3.39
CA SER A 102 -3.79 -0.54 -1.99
C SER A 102 -5.27 -0.36 -1.71
N ARG A 103 -5.91 -1.42 -1.16
CA ARG A 103 -7.34 -1.41 -0.85
C ARG A 103 -7.65 -0.60 0.40
N THR A 104 -6.82 -0.73 1.42
CA THR A 104 -7.11 -0.23 2.77
C THR A 104 -6.42 1.07 3.12
N ALA A 105 -5.38 1.48 2.38
CA ALA A 105 -4.65 2.72 2.62
C ALA A 105 -5.56 3.95 2.52
N GLN A 106 -5.37 4.92 3.41
CA GLN A 106 -6.09 6.19 3.37
C GLN A 106 -5.83 6.95 2.07
N HIS A 107 -4.57 6.98 1.65
CA HIS A 107 -4.14 7.54 0.38
C HIS A 107 -3.11 6.63 -0.28
N ASP A 108 -3.36 6.35 -1.55
CA ASP A 108 -2.44 5.66 -2.44
C ASP A 108 -2.76 6.18 -3.84
N ASP A 109 -2.12 7.29 -4.21
CA ASP A 109 -2.38 7.94 -5.48
C ASP A 109 -1.17 8.73 -5.99
N PHE A 110 -1.17 8.97 -7.29
CA PHE A 110 -0.22 9.81 -7.98
C PHE A 110 -0.95 10.86 -8.81
N THR A 111 -0.53 12.12 -8.68
CA THR A 111 -1.06 13.23 -9.46
C THR A 111 0.08 13.97 -10.14
N ARG A 112 -0.09 14.33 -11.40
CA ARG A 112 0.87 15.10 -12.16
C ARG A 112 0.19 16.21 -12.95
N TYR A 113 0.69 17.42 -12.78
CA TYR A 113 0.37 18.58 -13.61
C TYR A 113 1.58 18.91 -14.46
N ASN A 114 1.38 19.15 -15.74
CA ASN A 114 2.41 19.64 -16.63
C ASN A 114 1.88 20.86 -17.37
N SER A 115 2.76 21.83 -17.60
CA SER A 115 2.51 22.87 -18.54
C SER A 115 3.77 23.12 -19.39
N SER A 116 3.58 23.45 -20.64
CA SER A 116 4.65 23.86 -21.53
C SER A 116 4.17 25.03 -22.36
N ILE A 117 5.07 25.96 -22.59
CA ILE A 117 4.87 27.07 -23.50
C ILE A 117 6.11 27.22 -24.35
N SER A 118 5.95 27.45 -25.62
CA SER A 118 7.04 27.86 -26.51
C SER A 118 6.57 28.94 -27.45
N VAL A 119 7.42 29.93 -27.64
CA VAL A 119 7.20 31.05 -28.56
C VAL A 119 8.45 31.23 -29.38
N THR A 120 8.28 31.36 -30.68
CA THR A 120 9.33 31.72 -31.63
C THR A 120 8.87 32.92 -32.44
N SER A 121 9.67 33.96 -32.49
CA SER A 121 9.37 35.18 -33.23
C SER A 121 10.52 35.61 -34.12
N ASN A 122 10.25 35.77 -35.39
CA ASN A 122 11.17 36.35 -36.38
C ASN A 122 10.98 37.86 -36.39
N LEU A 123 11.68 38.59 -35.51
CA LEU A 123 11.51 40.03 -35.34
C LEU A 123 11.79 40.77 -36.66
N ASN A 124 12.89 40.37 -37.31
CA ASN A 124 13.25 40.90 -38.64
C ASN A 124 14.10 39.87 -39.40
N LYS A 125 14.69 40.25 -40.54
CA LYS A 125 15.51 39.36 -41.38
C LYS A 125 16.79 38.88 -40.72
N PHE A 126 17.25 39.59 -39.67
CA PHE A 126 18.51 39.33 -39.00
C PHE A 126 18.33 38.68 -37.63
N LEU A 127 17.16 38.83 -36.98
CA LEU A 127 16.95 38.39 -35.58
C LEU A 127 15.71 37.56 -35.43
N SER A 128 15.93 36.35 -34.90
CA SER A 128 14.89 35.44 -34.40
C SER A 128 15.10 35.16 -32.91
N ILE A 129 14.03 35.20 -32.13
CA ILE A 129 14.07 34.87 -30.72
C ILE A 129 13.17 33.67 -30.44
N ARG A 130 13.60 32.87 -29.46
CA ARG A 130 12.86 31.74 -28.95
C ARG A 130 12.75 31.83 -27.43
N ALA A 131 11.60 31.53 -26.88
CA ALA A 131 11.41 31.38 -25.45
C ALA A 131 10.57 30.13 -25.22
N SER A 132 10.98 29.29 -24.30
CA SER A 132 10.19 28.15 -23.89
C SER A 132 10.28 27.94 -22.38
N SER A 133 9.22 27.39 -21.82
CA SER A 133 9.17 27.02 -20.41
C SER A 133 8.43 25.70 -20.26
N ILE A 134 8.91 24.87 -19.35
CA ILE A 134 8.26 23.64 -18.95
C ILE A 134 8.11 23.66 -17.43
N PHE A 135 6.91 23.38 -16.97
CA PHE A 135 6.63 23.16 -15.55
C PHE A 135 6.02 21.78 -15.36
N SER A 136 6.46 21.07 -14.32
CA SER A 136 5.89 19.80 -13.92
C SER A 136 5.81 19.72 -12.40
N ASP A 137 4.63 19.42 -11.89
CA ASP A 137 4.39 19.15 -10.46
C ASP A 137 3.85 17.71 -10.32
N ARG A 138 4.61 16.87 -9.64
CA ARG A 138 4.29 15.45 -9.40
C ARG A 138 4.15 15.24 -7.92
N ASN A 139 3.02 14.71 -7.52
CA ASN A 139 2.74 14.39 -6.13
C ASN A 139 2.36 12.91 -6.00
N LYS A 140 3.11 12.16 -5.21
CA LYS A 140 2.82 10.77 -4.86
C LYS A 140 2.47 10.72 -3.38
N ARG A 141 1.27 10.24 -3.06
CA ARG A 141 0.82 9.94 -1.70
C ARG A 141 0.73 8.43 -1.55
N TYR A 142 1.25 7.90 -0.46
CA TYR A 142 1.29 6.47 -0.23
C TYR A 142 1.30 6.17 1.28
N PRO A 143 0.90 4.96 1.71
CA PRO A 143 0.93 4.60 3.12
C PRO A 143 2.37 4.58 3.62
N GLY A 144 2.64 5.37 4.66
CA GLY A 144 3.92 5.43 5.36
C GLY A 144 4.05 4.30 6.35
N VAL A 145 4.34 3.09 5.88
CA VAL A 145 4.47 1.90 6.73
C VAL A 145 5.82 1.82 7.47
N GLY A 146 6.69 2.79 7.27
CA GLY A 146 8.01 2.85 7.94
C GLY A 146 8.96 1.75 7.49
N THR A 147 9.98 1.50 8.32
CA THR A 147 10.96 0.41 8.12
C THR A 147 10.49 -0.92 8.70
N THR A 148 9.35 -0.93 9.36
CA THR A 148 8.79 -2.10 10.00
C THR A 148 8.06 -2.97 9.00
N VAL A 149 8.36 -4.18 8.99
CA VAL A 149 7.72 -5.44 8.60
C VAL A 149 6.80 -5.43 7.37
N ALA A 150 6.10 -4.37 7.03
CA ALA A 150 5.08 -4.43 6.01
C ALA A 150 5.47 -3.73 4.70
N ASP A 151 6.38 -4.32 3.96
CA ASP A 151 6.28 -4.18 2.51
C ASP A 151 5.04 -4.99 2.06
N PRO A 152 3.93 -4.34 1.67
CA PRO A 152 2.71 -5.05 1.30
C PRO A 152 2.93 -6.03 0.15
N TRP A 153 3.85 -5.69 -0.77
CA TRP A 153 4.22 -6.53 -1.90
C TRP A 153 4.99 -7.76 -1.47
N LEU A 154 5.87 -7.62 -0.48
CA LEU A 154 6.58 -8.72 0.13
C LEU A 154 5.60 -9.70 0.82
N TYR A 155 4.59 -9.17 1.51
CA TYR A 155 3.61 -10.00 2.19
C TYR A 155 2.62 -10.68 1.27
N LEU A 156 2.34 -10.15 0.09
CA LEU A 156 1.46 -10.81 -0.88
C LEU A 156 1.88 -12.25 -1.19
N TYR A 157 3.17 -12.49 -1.36
CA TYR A 157 3.66 -13.84 -1.66
C TYR A 157 4.12 -14.62 -0.43
N ARG A 158 4.36 -13.94 0.70
CA ARG A 158 4.78 -14.57 1.95
C ARG A 158 3.62 -14.88 2.90
N TRP A 159 2.47 -14.26 2.70
CA TRP A 159 1.32 -14.48 3.54
C TRP A 159 0.68 -15.83 3.26
N SER A 160 0.79 -16.76 4.20
CA SER A 160 0.09 -18.03 4.09
C SER A 160 -1.43 -17.81 4.13
N PRO A 161 -2.20 -18.53 3.30
CA PRO A 161 -3.66 -18.50 3.38
C PRO A 161 -4.23 -18.88 4.75
N LEU A 162 -3.43 -19.48 5.62
CA LEU A 162 -3.84 -19.84 7.00
C LEU A 162 -3.43 -18.80 8.04
N PHE A 163 -2.80 -17.70 7.64
CA PHE A 163 -2.47 -16.63 8.57
C PHE A 163 -3.67 -15.72 8.79
N PRO A 164 -4.04 -15.47 10.04
CA PRO A 164 -5.20 -14.66 10.36
C PRO A 164 -5.13 -13.24 9.80
N ILE A 165 -6.27 -12.77 9.30
CA ILE A 165 -6.49 -11.41 8.82
C ILE A 165 -7.80 -10.89 9.43
N GLY A 166 -7.80 -9.66 9.92
CA GLY A 166 -9.00 -9.00 10.42
C GLY A 166 -8.95 -8.63 11.90
N VAL A 167 -9.97 -9.01 12.65
CA VAL A 167 -10.13 -8.64 14.06
C VAL A 167 -10.19 -9.87 14.96
N LYS A 168 -9.82 -9.68 16.23
CA LYS A 168 -9.97 -10.70 17.27
C LYS A 168 -11.42 -10.77 17.77
N GLU A 169 -11.70 -11.72 18.63
CA GLU A 169 -13.01 -11.94 19.26
C GLU A 169 -13.57 -10.70 19.95
N ASN A 170 -12.71 -9.88 20.52
CA ASN A 170 -13.09 -8.63 21.22
C ASN A 170 -13.16 -7.41 20.28
N GLY A 171 -13.09 -7.61 18.97
CA GLY A 171 -13.14 -6.54 17.96
C GLY A 171 -11.84 -5.76 17.77
N ASN A 172 -10.78 -6.05 18.51
CA ASN A 172 -9.48 -5.41 18.31
C ASN A 172 -8.81 -5.96 17.06
N ASP A 173 -8.15 -5.07 16.34
CA ASP A 173 -7.42 -5.43 15.12
C ASP A 173 -6.31 -6.46 15.39
N LEU A 174 -6.13 -7.38 14.47
CA LEU A 174 -4.88 -8.12 14.32
C LEU A 174 -3.87 -7.26 13.58
N ARG A 175 -2.63 -7.26 14.03
CA ARG A 175 -1.56 -6.58 13.31
C ARG A 175 -1.10 -7.44 12.13
N GLU A 176 -1.64 -7.14 10.98
CA GLU A 176 -1.36 -7.80 9.72
C GLU A 176 -1.21 -6.74 8.60
N ALA A 177 -0.81 -7.15 7.39
CA ALA A 177 -0.45 -6.20 6.35
C ALA A 177 -1.58 -5.26 5.92
N ALA A 178 -2.83 -5.73 5.85
CA ALA A 178 -3.96 -4.89 5.50
C ALA A 178 -4.30 -3.87 6.60
N TYR A 179 -4.13 -4.27 7.87
CA TYR A 179 -4.24 -3.38 9.02
C TYR A 179 -3.16 -2.30 8.97
N GLU A 180 -1.89 -2.67 8.77
CA GLU A 180 -0.80 -1.71 8.72
C GLU A 180 -0.98 -0.70 7.58
N LEU A 181 -1.44 -1.14 6.41
CA LEU A 181 -1.79 -0.23 5.31
C LEU A 181 -2.94 0.73 5.67
N ARG A 182 -3.95 0.26 6.41
CA ARG A 182 -5.09 1.07 6.86
C ARG A 182 -4.71 2.06 7.95
N ALA A 183 -3.91 1.62 8.91
CA ALA A 183 -3.49 2.41 10.07
C ALA A 183 -2.31 3.34 9.78
N ALA A 184 -1.61 3.14 8.68
CA ALA A 184 -0.48 3.96 8.29
C ALA A 184 -0.90 5.40 8.02
N ASN A 185 -0.07 6.33 8.48
CA ASN A 185 -0.16 7.72 8.04
C ASN A 185 0.18 7.83 6.54
N THR A 186 -0.17 8.95 5.94
CA THR A 186 0.13 9.20 4.53
C THR A 186 1.51 9.85 4.40
N ASP A 187 2.41 9.16 3.74
CA ASP A 187 3.66 9.74 3.25
C ASP A 187 3.41 10.48 1.94
N ASN A 188 4.15 11.56 1.75
CA ASN A 188 4.03 12.41 0.57
C ASN A 188 5.42 12.65 -0.05
N LEU A 189 5.51 12.41 -1.36
CA LEU A 189 6.68 12.72 -2.17
C LEU A 189 6.26 13.65 -3.31
N ARG A 190 6.66 14.92 -3.21
CA ARG A 190 6.38 15.94 -4.23
C ARG A 190 7.65 16.33 -4.96
N ASN A 191 7.60 16.25 -6.27
CA ASN A 191 8.70 16.65 -7.16
C ASN A 191 8.20 17.76 -8.09
N ARG A 192 8.84 18.93 -8.01
CA ARG A 192 8.57 20.04 -8.91
C ARG A 192 9.78 20.24 -9.83
N TYR A 193 9.48 20.44 -11.08
CA TYR A 193 10.46 20.77 -12.11
C TYR A 193 10.03 22.03 -12.86
N PHE A 194 10.93 22.96 -12.97
CA PHE A 194 10.74 24.19 -13.74
C PHE A 194 11.95 24.39 -14.63
N ASN A 195 11.69 24.67 -15.91
CA ASN A 195 12.73 24.97 -16.89
C ASN A 195 12.29 26.17 -17.72
N VAL A 196 13.24 27.04 -17.97
CA VAL A 196 13.11 28.14 -18.94
C VAL A 196 14.30 28.08 -19.89
N ASN A 197 14.02 28.17 -21.17
CA ASN A 197 15.03 28.30 -22.21
C ASN A 197 14.75 29.57 -23.02
N LEU A 198 15.76 30.40 -23.18
CA LEU A 198 15.74 31.60 -24.00
C LEU A 198 16.81 31.47 -25.08
N GLY A 199 16.42 31.64 -26.33
CA GLY A 199 17.33 31.55 -27.46
C GLY A 199 17.21 32.75 -28.40
N ALA A 200 18.31 33.15 -28.96
CA ALA A 200 18.37 34.16 -30.03
C ALA A 200 19.23 33.65 -31.17
N THR A 201 18.81 33.89 -32.38
CA THR A 201 19.61 33.65 -33.60
C THR A 201 19.77 34.95 -34.35
N VAL A 202 21.02 35.34 -34.58
CA VAL A 202 21.41 36.55 -35.31
C VAL A 202 22.04 36.12 -36.63
N ASN A 203 21.42 36.39 -37.73
CA ASN A 203 21.93 36.15 -39.06
C ASN A 203 22.79 37.36 -39.51
N ILE A 204 24.11 37.22 -39.43
CA ILE A 204 25.07 38.32 -39.78
C ILE A 204 25.21 38.47 -41.30
N THR A 205 25.30 37.33 -41.97
CA THR A 205 25.32 37.27 -43.44
C THR A 205 24.44 36.09 -43.89
N LYS A 206 24.31 35.89 -45.23
CA LYS A 206 23.58 34.73 -45.79
C LYS A 206 24.19 33.39 -45.39
N ASN A 207 25.47 33.35 -45.02
CA ASN A 207 26.24 32.15 -44.77
C ASN A 207 26.79 32.10 -43.32
N TRP A 208 26.45 33.07 -42.48
CA TRP A 208 26.97 33.15 -41.11
C TRP A 208 25.87 33.59 -40.15
N ASP A 209 25.58 32.73 -39.18
CA ASP A 209 24.66 33.00 -38.07
C ASP A 209 25.35 32.76 -36.72
N VAL A 210 24.88 33.47 -35.71
CA VAL A 210 25.28 33.33 -34.30
C VAL A 210 24.06 32.96 -33.49
N LYS A 211 24.21 31.92 -32.66
CA LYS A 211 23.12 31.45 -31.79
C LYS A 211 23.53 31.60 -30.34
N PHE A 212 22.60 32.12 -29.55
CA PHE A 212 22.67 32.21 -28.11
C PHE A 212 21.55 31.39 -27.51
N ASP A 213 21.87 30.53 -26.54
CA ASP A 213 20.92 29.82 -25.78
C ASP A 213 21.24 29.93 -24.30
N TYR A 214 20.26 30.32 -23.50
CA TYR A 214 20.32 30.36 -22.06
C TYR A 214 19.25 29.45 -21.50
N THR A 215 19.67 28.53 -20.61
CA THR A 215 18.75 27.62 -19.95
C THR A 215 18.88 27.73 -18.46
N TYR A 216 17.75 27.89 -17.79
CA TYR A 216 17.65 27.79 -16.33
C TYR A 216 16.75 26.63 -16.00
N ASP A 217 17.21 25.72 -15.13
CA ASP A 217 16.37 24.66 -14.59
C ASP A 217 16.46 24.58 -13.08
N GLN A 218 15.32 24.26 -12.47
CA GLN A 218 15.18 24.07 -11.03
C GLN A 218 14.39 22.80 -10.77
N ARG A 219 14.90 21.99 -9.84
CA ARG A 219 14.23 20.78 -9.34
C ARG A 219 14.13 20.87 -7.83
N THR A 220 12.93 20.67 -7.33
CA THR A 220 12.66 20.64 -5.90
C THR A 220 12.00 19.32 -5.56
N GLN A 221 12.54 18.63 -4.58
CA GLN A 221 11.93 17.43 -4.01
C GLN A 221 11.61 17.67 -2.54
N GLU A 222 10.35 17.46 -2.20
CA GLU A 222 9.83 17.51 -0.83
C GLU A 222 9.36 16.11 -0.45
N LYS A 223 9.90 15.58 0.62
CA LYS A 223 9.46 14.29 1.17
C LYS A 223 9.00 14.49 2.61
N ASN A 224 7.73 14.20 2.87
CA ASN A 224 7.18 14.13 4.21
C ASN A 224 6.94 12.66 4.52
N SER A 225 7.61 12.15 5.54
CA SER A 225 7.48 10.76 5.99
C SER A 225 7.05 10.74 7.44
N SER A 226 6.16 9.82 7.76
CA SER A 226 5.70 9.54 9.11
C SER A 226 6.33 8.24 9.61
N ASN A 227 6.45 8.13 10.93
CA ASN A 227 6.82 6.88 11.58
C ASN A 227 5.61 6.37 12.37
N PRO A 228 4.75 5.54 11.78
CA PRO A 228 3.54 5.09 12.43
C PRO A 228 3.87 4.12 13.57
N GLN A 229 3.07 4.20 14.63
CA GLN A 229 3.01 3.19 15.68
C GLN A 229 1.77 2.33 15.47
N PHE A 230 1.97 1.05 15.28
CA PHE A 230 0.89 0.10 15.08
C PHE A 230 0.55 -0.59 16.40
N ARG A 231 -0.73 -0.56 16.74
CA ARG A 231 -1.30 -1.32 17.88
C ARG A 231 -2.21 -2.38 17.31
N GLY A 232 -2.07 -3.58 17.76
CA GLY A 232 -2.88 -4.70 17.30
C GLY A 232 -2.35 -6.02 17.85
N GLY A 233 -3.18 -7.07 17.77
CA GLY A 233 -2.78 -8.41 18.19
C GLY A 233 -1.64 -8.94 17.33
N GLN A 234 -0.51 -9.21 17.96
CA GLN A 234 0.74 -9.62 17.29
C GLN A 234 0.74 -11.13 17.03
N MET A 235 0.42 -11.51 15.81
CA MET A 235 0.43 -12.92 15.43
C MET A 235 1.83 -13.52 15.28
N TRP A 236 2.87 -12.69 15.26
CA TRP A 236 4.27 -13.11 15.12
C TRP A 236 4.91 -13.56 16.42
N TYR A 237 4.30 -13.16 17.55
CA TYR A 237 4.76 -13.54 18.87
C TYR A 237 4.02 -14.78 19.40
N SER A 238 4.55 -15.36 20.46
CA SER A 238 3.86 -16.42 21.18
C SER A 238 2.54 -15.89 21.72
N PRO A 239 1.43 -16.62 21.53
CA PRO A 239 0.16 -16.28 22.14
C PRO A 239 0.28 -16.22 23.67
N THR A 240 -0.51 -15.34 24.26
CA THR A 240 -0.67 -15.25 25.72
C THR A 240 -1.97 -15.93 26.14
N GLU A 241 -2.04 -16.35 27.41
CA GLU A 241 -3.28 -16.86 27.99
C GLU A 241 -4.39 -15.81 27.86
N TRP A 242 -5.58 -16.26 27.60
CA TRP A 242 -6.74 -15.39 27.46
C TRP A 242 -7.46 -15.28 28.81
N PHE A 243 -7.54 -14.05 29.33
CA PHE A 243 -8.27 -13.72 30.55
C PHE A 243 -9.52 -12.90 30.19
N GLY A 244 -10.61 -13.17 30.89
CA GLY A 244 -11.82 -12.37 30.82
C GLY A 244 -11.69 -11.02 31.54
N GLU A 245 -12.69 -10.17 31.43
CA GLU A 245 -12.71 -8.86 32.11
C GLU A 245 -12.67 -8.97 33.64
N ASP A 246 -13.15 -10.07 34.19
CA ASP A 246 -13.11 -10.41 35.61
C ASP A 246 -11.74 -10.97 36.09
N GLY A 247 -10.78 -11.10 35.17
CA GLY A 247 -9.46 -11.67 35.43
C GLY A 247 -9.45 -13.21 35.53
N SER A 248 -10.54 -13.89 35.28
CA SER A 248 -10.57 -15.34 35.19
C SER A 248 -10.01 -15.85 33.87
N ARG A 249 -9.36 -17.01 33.89
CA ARG A 249 -8.87 -17.65 32.67
C ARG A 249 -10.05 -18.14 31.82
N VAL A 250 -10.04 -17.77 30.54
CA VAL A 250 -11.07 -18.21 29.58
C VAL A 250 -10.75 -19.61 29.07
N TYR A 251 -11.77 -20.46 29.03
CA TYR A 251 -11.74 -21.79 28.39
C TYR A 251 -12.67 -21.81 27.21
N VAL A 252 -12.28 -22.52 26.15
CA VAL A 252 -13.07 -22.65 24.94
C VAL A 252 -13.18 -24.11 24.51
N ASN A 253 -14.19 -24.40 23.70
CA ASN A 253 -14.30 -25.67 22.99
C ASN A 253 -13.68 -25.58 21.59
N GLU A 254 -13.69 -26.68 20.83
CA GLU A 254 -13.15 -26.71 19.44
C GLU A 254 -13.88 -25.77 18.47
N ALA A 255 -15.10 -25.34 18.77
CA ALA A 255 -15.83 -24.35 18.00
C ALA A 255 -15.48 -22.90 18.38
N GLY A 256 -14.59 -22.71 19.37
CA GLY A 256 -14.18 -21.40 19.88
C GLY A 256 -15.22 -20.73 20.78
N GLN A 257 -16.19 -21.47 21.27
CA GLN A 257 -17.19 -20.97 22.21
C GLN A 257 -16.62 -21.03 23.64
N ILE A 258 -16.83 -19.97 24.42
CA ILE A 258 -16.44 -19.94 25.84
C ILE A 258 -17.28 -20.98 26.59
N VAL A 259 -16.60 -21.83 27.34
CA VAL A 259 -17.21 -22.92 28.10
C VAL A 259 -16.67 -22.94 29.54
N ASP A 260 -17.36 -23.67 30.41
CA ASP A 260 -16.88 -23.94 31.77
C ASP A 260 -15.60 -24.78 31.72
N PRO A 261 -14.59 -24.50 32.58
CA PRO A 261 -13.34 -25.26 32.64
C PRO A 261 -13.55 -26.78 32.84
N SER A 262 -14.66 -27.18 33.47
CA SER A 262 -14.99 -28.57 33.74
C SER A 262 -15.78 -29.24 32.61
N ALA A 263 -16.17 -28.48 31.57
CA ALA A 263 -16.90 -29.03 30.43
C ALA A 263 -16.03 -30.01 29.62
N ASP A 264 -16.66 -31.07 29.12
CA ASP A 264 -15.97 -32.02 28.25
C ASP A 264 -15.46 -31.31 26.98
N GLY A 265 -14.20 -31.56 26.60
CA GLY A 265 -13.55 -30.91 25.47
C GLY A 265 -13.17 -29.45 25.72
N SER A 266 -13.22 -28.96 26.99
CA SER A 266 -12.72 -27.62 27.32
C SER A 266 -11.20 -27.55 27.18
N MET A 267 -10.69 -26.46 26.61
CA MET A 267 -9.26 -26.18 26.52
C MET A 267 -8.97 -24.73 26.90
N PRO A 268 -7.79 -24.47 27.51
CA PRO A 268 -7.38 -23.10 27.81
C PRO A 268 -7.36 -22.20 26.57
N GLY A 269 -7.97 -21.03 26.69
CA GLY A 269 -7.97 -20.03 25.63
C GLY A 269 -6.63 -19.29 25.53
N TYR A 270 -6.26 -18.91 24.30
CA TYR A 270 -5.10 -18.09 24.00
C TYR A 270 -5.47 -16.91 23.10
N CYS A 271 -4.75 -15.82 23.22
CA CYS A 271 -4.96 -14.65 22.38
C CYS A 271 -3.63 -14.09 21.87
N PHE A 272 -3.69 -13.32 20.77
CA PHE A 272 -2.52 -12.60 20.27
C PHE A 272 -2.20 -11.41 21.17
N PRO A 273 -0.96 -11.28 21.68
CA PRO A 273 -0.57 -10.18 22.57
C PRO A 273 -0.61 -8.86 21.80
N VAL A 274 -1.00 -7.79 22.48
CA VAL A 274 -0.86 -6.41 22.00
C VAL A 274 0.45 -5.88 22.58
N GLN A 275 1.34 -5.36 21.73
CA GLN A 275 2.50 -4.60 22.19
C GLN A 275 2.14 -3.12 22.23
N ASP A 276 2.40 -2.49 23.35
CA ASP A 276 2.35 -1.04 23.56
C ASP A 276 3.61 -0.36 22.99
#